data_244709aac31e462a0ea261189e0b8726
#
_entry.id   244709aac31e462a0ea261189e0b8726
#
_cell.length_a   1.000
_cell.length_b   1.000
_cell.length_c   1.000
_cell.angle_alpha   90.00
_cell.angle_beta   90.00
_cell.angle_gamma   90.00
#
_symmetry.space_group_name_H-M   'P 1'
#
loop_
_entity.id
_entity.type
_entity.pdbx_description
1 polymer ?
#
loop_
_entity_poly.entity_id
_entity_poly.type
_entity_poly.pdbx_seq_one_letter_code
_entity_poly.pdbx_strand_id
1 'polypeptide(L)'
;MEYRENPLLGRKVFFLNPPLSVENYVIEALKNEEYEVYKLTDVTVAKPILSFFENAICFIFVDDVLSLDAWYNFIASFQDDPALKSVFLGVLSVKTKPKEQERFLMSLKLPGGFVMMDKKVEETKNQLEGILRINGAKGIRQCVRLDLKDSKDVNGYFSLGSQLFSFRLIDISQMGFAAVMPARISKYFKKGSFLHNVSITMGRYSFVCSINVYGVTLAGDQCILVALLVDGTSKEVLQKIHNFVFENLEKRMKDLIASVNPDLTDYNVRFKADSASEEEVVEDVEELDDSSSSDSEKGKQEKSAGDKAESDAPAESNSKQKEESEQKLEKSDGAESNEAKKEDNKDEKVAAASEEKNL
;
A
#
# COMPACT_ATOMS: atom_id res chain seq x y z
N MET A 1 -3.75 21.88 12.55
CA MET A 1 -2.37 21.39 12.36
C MET A 1 -2.23 20.97 10.91
N GLU A 2 -1.57 21.78 10.08
CA GLU A 2 -1.32 21.38 8.68
C GLU A 2 -0.33 20.22 8.68
N TYR A 3 -0.80 19.04 8.37
CA TYR A 3 0.03 17.87 8.06
C TYR A 3 0.59 18.07 6.65
N ARG A 4 1.66 18.79 6.48
CA ARG A 4 2.43 18.75 5.23
C ARG A 4 3.15 17.42 5.18
N GLU A 5 2.53 16.44 4.56
CA GLU A 5 3.17 15.15 4.31
C GLU A 5 4.37 15.37 3.38
N ASN A 6 5.54 14.97 3.87
CA ASN A 6 6.73 14.97 3.04
C ASN A 6 6.62 13.78 2.06
N PRO A 7 6.53 14.00 0.75
CA PRO A 7 6.35 12.94 -0.25
C PRO A 7 7.48 11.88 -0.20
N LEU A 8 8.61 12.20 0.42
CA LEU A 8 9.70 11.25 0.65
C LEU A 8 9.34 10.17 1.70
N LEU A 9 8.29 10.34 2.49
CA LEU A 9 7.92 9.42 3.57
C LEU A 9 6.99 8.28 3.11
N GLY A 10 6.56 8.31 1.86
CA GLY A 10 5.55 7.41 1.33
C GLY A 10 4.15 8.02 1.38
N ARG A 11 3.17 7.28 0.89
CA ARG A 11 1.77 7.69 0.83
C ARG A 11 0.92 6.74 1.65
N LYS A 12 -0.07 7.26 2.34
CA LYS A 12 -1.07 6.41 3.00
C LYS A 12 -1.98 5.77 1.96
N VAL A 13 -2.25 4.50 2.17
CA VAL A 13 -3.10 3.71 1.29
C VAL A 13 -4.43 3.46 1.98
N PHE A 14 -5.51 3.75 1.29
CA PHE A 14 -6.87 3.54 1.77
C PHE A 14 -7.59 2.55 0.86
N PHE A 15 -8.38 1.69 1.48
CA PHE A 15 -9.36 0.86 0.79
C PHE A 15 -10.75 1.25 1.28
N LEU A 16 -11.57 1.79 0.36
CA LEU A 16 -12.95 2.15 0.64
C LEU A 16 -13.86 0.99 0.28
N ASN A 17 -14.65 0.56 1.26
CA ASN A 17 -15.60 -0.54 1.14
C ASN A 17 -14.98 -1.86 0.61
N PRO A 18 -13.80 -2.30 1.10
CA PRO A 18 -13.17 -3.50 0.58
C PRO A 18 -14.00 -4.75 0.92
N PRO A 19 -14.13 -5.72 -0.01
CA PRO A 19 -14.72 -7.01 0.31
C PRO A 19 -13.79 -7.81 1.24
N LEU A 20 -14.34 -8.77 1.98
CA LEU A 20 -13.59 -9.57 2.97
C LEU A 20 -12.34 -10.26 2.37
N SER A 21 -12.38 -10.65 1.09
CA SER A 21 -11.21 -11.23 0.43
C SER A 21 -10.06 -10.24 0.29
N VAL A 22 -10.34 -8.97 -0.03
CA VAL A 22 -9.33 -7.92 -0.07
C VAL A 22 -8.85 -7.58 1.34
N GLU A 23 -9.77 -7.49 2.30
CA GLU A 23 -9.44 -7.19 3.69
C GLU A 23 -8.48 -8.23 4.29
N ASN A 24 -8.83 -9.51 4.24
CA ASN A 24 -8.09 -10.56 4.91
C ASN A 24 -6.78 -10.97 4.21
N TYR A 25 -6.70 -10.80 2.89
CA TYR A 25 -5.54 -11.29 2.13
C TYR A 25 -4.68 -10.18 1.55
N VAL A 26 -5.30 -9.11 1.02
CA VAL A 26 -4.54 -8.04 0.38
C VAL A 26 -4.07 -7.01 1.41
N ILE A 27 -4.98 -6.47 2.22
CA ILE A 27 -4.65 -5.43 3.20
C ILE A 27 -3.66 -5.96 4.23
N GLU A 28 -3.88 -7.17 4.77
CA GLU A 28 -2.96 -7.77 5.73
C GLU A 28 -1.59 -8.10 5.13
N ALA A 29 -1.55 -8.57 3.87
CA ALA A 29 -0.27 -8.79 3.18
C ALA A 29 0.49 -7.48 2.96
N LEU A 30 -0.19 -6.40 2.55
CA LEU A 30 0.43 -5.08 2.37
C LEU A 30 0.96 -4.51 3.70
N LYS A 31 0.25 -4.70 4.82
CA LYS A 31 0.75 -4.32 6.14
C LYS A 31 2.01 -5.10 6.52
N ASN A 32 2.03 -6.42 6.28
CA ASN A 32 3.21 -7.24 6.52
C ASN A 32 4.41 -6.84 5.65
N GLU A 33 4.16 -6.23 4.51
CA GLU A 33 5.17 -5.65 3.63
C GLU A 33 5.47 -4.18 3.96
N GLU A 34 5.02 -3.69 5.12
CA GLU A 34 5.30 -2.33 5.61
C GLU A 34 4.72 -1.21 4.72
N TYR A 35 3.53 -1.41 4.16
CA TYR A 35 2.71 -0.33 3.64
C TYR A 35 1.83 0.23 4.77
N GLU A 36 1.67 1.56 4.84
CA GLU A 36 0.74 2.20 5.76
C GLU A 36 -0.68 2.16 5.15
N VAL A 37 -1.46 1.14 5.53
CA VAL A 37 -2.76 0.81 4.92
C VAL A 37 -3.89 0.96 5.91
N TYR A 38 -4.99 1.57 5.45
CA TYR A 38 -6.21 1.79 6.22
C TYR A 38 -7.46 1.33 5.48
N LYS A 39 -8.47 0.89 6.23
CA LYS A 39 -9.78 0.51 5.74
C LYS A 39 -10.81 1.57 6.11
N LEU A 40 -11.63 1.97 5.14
CA LEU A 40 -12.83 2.80 5.32
C LEU A 40 -14.04 1.97 4.89
N THR A 41 -15.01 1.81 5.78
CA THR A 41 -16.23 1.03 5.50
C THR A 41 -17.45 1.89 5.27
N ASP A 42 -17.38 3.16 5.65
CA ASP A 42 -18.46 4.13 5.49
C ASP A 42 -18.08 5.16 4.42
N VAL A 43 -18.88 5.20 3.37
CA VAL A 43 -18.68 6.10 2.22
C VAL A 43 -18.81 7.57 2.65
N THR A 44 -19.68 7.85 3.63
CA THR A 44 -19.94 9.22 4.08
C THR A 44 -18.76 9.88 4.78
N VAL A 45 -17.85 9.10 5.36
CA VAL A 45 -16.64 9.61 6.02
C VAL A 45 -15.42 9.63 5.09
N ALA A 46 -15.51 9.00 3.91
CA ALA A 46 -14.35 8.79 3.06
C ALA A 46 -13.72 10.11 2.60
N LYS A 47 -14.50 11.03 2.04
CA LYS A 47 -14.00 12.34 1.61
C LYS A 47 -13.48 13.20 2.77
N PRO A 48 -14.24 13.36 3.88
CA PRO A 48 -13.74 14.06 5.07
C PRO A 48 -12.39 13.51 5.56
N ILE A 49 -12.22 12.17 5.61
CA ILE A 49 -10.95 11.55 6.03
C ILE A 49 -9.85 11.81 5.00
N LEU A 50 -10.11 11.56 3.72
CA LEU A 50 -9.08 11.69 2.67
C LEU A 50 -8.59 13.14 2.52
N SER A 51 -9.40 14.14 2.87
CA SER A 51 -8.99 15.55 2.84
C SER A 51 -7.88 15.90 3.83
N PHE A 52 -7.64 15.08 4.86
CA PHE A 52 -6.51 15.25 5.78
C PHE A 52 -5.18 14.74 5.20
N PHE A 53 -5.21 13.95 4.12
CA PHE A 53 -4.04 13.25 3.61
C PHE A 53 -3.75 13.64 2.17
N GLU A 54 -2.91 14.65 1.98
CA GLU A 54 -2.44 15.01 0.65
C GLU A 54 -1.73 13.82 -0.01
N ASN A 55 -2.03 13.61 -1.29
CA ASN A 55 -1.42 12.53 -2.09
C ASN A 55 -1.68 11.10 -1.59
N ALA A 56 -2.70 10.87 -0.75
CA ALA A 56 -3.11 9.51 -0.41
C ALA A 56 -3.47 8.71 -1.66
N ILE A 57 -3.36 7.37 -1.56
CA ILE A 57 -3.85 6.45 -2.59
C ILE A 57 -5.13 5.81 -2.03
N CYS A 58 -6.23 5.84 -2.78
CA CYS A 58 -7.48 5.24 -2.35
C CYS A 58 -8.04 4.32 -3.43
N PHE A 59 -8.15 3.03 -3.11
CA PHE A 59 -8.84 2.04 -3.90
C PHE A 59 -10.29 1.91 -3.45
N ILE A 60 -11.24 2.04 -4.37
CA ILE A 60 -12.67 2.04 -4.11
C ILE A 60 -13.30 0.78 -4.70
N PHE A 61 -13.95 -0.05 -3.88
CA PHE A 61 -14.71 -1.20 -4.34
C PHE A 61 -16.14 -0.77 -4.69
N VAL A 62 -16.52 -0.95 -5.96
CA VAL A 62 -17.73 -0.33 -6.54
C VAL A 62 -18.89 -1.31 -6.78
N ASP A 63 -18.78 -2.57 -6.34
CA ASP A 63 -19.76 -3.60 -6.66
C ASP A 63 -20.97 -3.63 -5.71
N ASP A 64 -20.95 -2.88 -4.62
CA ASP A 64 -22.03 -2.78 -3.63
C ASP A 64 -22.10 -1.39 -2.98
N VAL A 65 -22.96 -1.23 -1.98
CA VAL A 65 -23.25 0.00 -1.21
C VAL A 65 -23.96 1.07 -2.06
N LEU A 66 -23.42 1.46 -3.20
CA LEU A 66 -24.02 2.43 -4.12
C LEU A 66 -24.25 1.79 -5.49
N SER A 67 -25.14 2.40 -6.29
CA SER A 67 -25.23 2.06 -7.71
C SER A 67 -23.94 2.44 -8.45
N LEU A 68 -23.66 1.79 -9.59
CA LEU A 68 -22.45 2.07 -10.36
C LEU A 68 -22.39 3.54 -10.83
N ASP A 69 -23.54 4.14 -11.16
CA ASP A 69 -23.64 5.55 -11.52
C ASP A 69 -23.38 6.47 -10.32
N ALA A 70 -23.85 6.11 -9.13
CA ALA A 70 -23.56 6.86 -7.91
C ALA A 70 -22.08 6.77 -7.54
N TRP A 71 -21.45 5.63 -7.70
CA TRP A 71 -20.00 5.48 -7.56
C TRP A 71 -19.23 6.32 -8.58
N TYR A 72 -19.70 6.36 -9.83
CA TYR A 72 -19.10 7.23 -10.85
C TYR A 72 -19.15 8.70 -10.41
N ASN A 73 -20.34 9.19 -9.97
CA ASN A 73 -20.50 10.55 -9.49
C ASN A 73 -19.66 10.85 -8.23
N PHE A 74 -19.60 9.90 -7.29
CA PHE A 74 -18.75 10.01 -6.11
C PHE A 74 -17.28 10.20 -6.48
N ILE A 75 -16.75 9.40 -7.40
CA ILE A 75 -15.36 9.48 -7.86
C ILE A 75 -15.12 10.78 -8.64
N ALA A 76 -16.03 11.15 -9.54
CA ALA A 76 -15.96 12.39 -10.30
C ALA A 76 -15.84 13.63 -9.41
N SER A 77 -16.58 13.66 -8.31
CA SER A 77 -16.59 14.79 -7.39
C SER A 77 -15.26 15.05 -6.64
N PHE A 78 -14.31 14.12 -6.69
CA PHE A 78 -12.94 14.37 -6.17
C PHE A 78 -12.15 15.35 -7.03
N GLN A 79 -12.47 15.45 -8.31
CA GLN A 79 -11.76 16.35 -9.23
C GLN A 79 -12.14 17.81 -9.00
N ASP A 80 -13.36 18.05 -8.51
CA ASP A 80 -13.91 19.37 -8.27
C ASP A 80 -13.52 19.93 -6.90
N ASP A 81 -13.10 19.07 -5.96
CA ASP A 81 -12.71 19.47 -4.62
C ASP A 81 -11.18 19.71 -4.52
N PRO A 82 -10.76 20.97 -4.27
CA PRO A 82 -9.34 21.30 -4.13
C PRO A 82 -8.61 20.49 -3.05
N ALA A 83 -9.29 20.05 -2.00
CA ALA A 83 -8.71 19.26 -0.91
C ALA A 83 -8.50 17.78 -1.30
N LEU A 84 -9.26 17.30 -2.29
CA LEU A 84 -9.28 15.88 -2.69
C LEU A 84 -8.61 15.61 -4.03
N LYS A 85 -8.40 16.61 -4.86
CA LYS A 85 -7.83 16.46 -6.23
C LYS A 85 -6.42 15.84 -6.25
N SER A 86 -5.70 15.86 -5.13
CA SER A 86 -4.38 15.25 -4.98
C SER A 86 -4.45 13.77 -4.61
N VAL A 87 -5.63 13.23 -4.26
CA VAL A 87 -5.83 11.82 -3.94
C VAL A 87 -5.75 10.97 -5.21
N PHE A 88 -4.94 9.93 -5.17
CA PHE A 88 -4.77 8.98 -6.27
C PHE A 88 -5.83 7.90 -6.19
N LEU A 89 -6.86 8.02 -7.00
CA LEU A 89 -7.98 7.08 -7.00
C LEU A 89 -7.68 5.86 -7.89
N GLY A 90 -8.09 4.69 -7.43
CA GLY A 90 -8.18 3.45 -8.18
C GLY A 90 -9.54 2.78 -7.90
N VAL A 91 -10.02 1.99 -8.83
CA VAL A 91 -11.29 1.27 -8.72
C VAL A 91 -11.03 -0.22 -8.67
N LEU A 92 -11.76 -0.92 -7.79
CA LEU A 92 -11.77 -2.37 -7.66
C LEU A 92 -13.18 -2.89 -7.98
N SER A 93 -13.27 -3.94 -8.79
CA SER A 93 -14.55 -4.59 -9.11
C SER A 93 -14.37 -6.05 -9.49
N VAL A 94 -15.39 -6.85 -9.20
CA VAL A 94 -15.53 -8.24 -9.69
C VAL A 94 -16.58 -8.32 -10.81
N LYS A 95 -17.57 -7.42 -10.80
CA LYS A 95 -18.80 -7.54 -11.60
C LYS A 95 -18.90 -6.57 -12.76
N THR A 96 -18.10 -5.51 -12.78
CA THR A 96 -18.22 -4.44 -13.79
C THR A 96 -17.93 -4.95 -15.19
N LYS A 97 -18.81 -4.62 -16.13
CA LYS A 97 -18.69 -5.00 -17.53
C LYS A 97 -17.63 -4.14 -18.25
N PRO A 98 -16.98 -4.64 -19.32
CA PRO A 98 -15.94 -3.91 -20.05
C PRO A 98 -16.35 -2.51 -20.50
N LYS A 99 -17.60 -2.33 -20.97
CA LYS A 99 -18.12 -1.02 -21.39
C LYS A 99 -18.16 0.00 -20.25
N GLU A 100 -18.58 -0.44 -19.06
CA GLU A 100 -18.60 0.44 -17.88
C GLU A 100 -17.18 0.73 -17.36
N GLN A 101 -16.30 -0.26 -17.41
CA GLN A 101 -14.88 -0.06 -17.09
C GLN A 101 -14.25 0.99 -18.02
N GLU A 102 -14.52 0.91 -19.33
CA GLU A 102 -14.06 1.88 -20.31
C GLU A 102 -14.59 3.29 -20.00
N ARG A 103 -15.89 3.42 -19.65
CA ARG A 103 -16.49 4.68 -19.22
C ARG A 103 -15.75 5.31 -18.05
N PHE A 104 -15.43 4.53 -17.02
CA PHE A 104 -14.66 5.03 -15.86
C PHE A 104 -13.26 5.51 -16.27
N LEU A 105 -12.55 4.71 -17.08
CA LEU A 105 -11.17 5.02 -17.50
C LEU A 105 -11.07 6.21 -18.44
N MET A 106 -12.07 6.41 -19.31
CA MET A 106 -12.06 7.51 -20.29
C MET A 106 -12.50 8.85 -19.70
N SER A 107 -13.37 8.82 -18.69
CA SER A 107 -14.00 10.05 -18.18
C SER A 107 -13.48 10.49 -16.81
N LEU A 108 -12.82 9.59 -16.07
CA LEU A 108 -12.35 9.88 -14.71
C LEU A 108 -10.82 9.82 -14.63
N LYS A 109 -10.26 10.68 -13.81
CA LYS A 109 -8.84 10.65 -13.50
C LYS A 109 -8.57 9.57 -12.45
N LEU A 110 -8.10 8.40 -12.90
CA LEU A 110 -7.83 7.24 -12.07
C LEU A 110 -6.34 6.83 -12.14
N PRO A 111 -5.44 7.52 -11.43
CA PRO A 111 -4.02 7.15 -11.43
C PRO A 111 -3.74 5.74 -10.89
N GLY A 112 -4.61 5.23 -10.00
CA GLY A 112 -4.58 3.85 -9.50
C GLY A 112 -5.20 2.83 -10.46
N GLY A 113 -5.77 3.28 -11.60
CA GLY A 113 -6.38 2.43 -12.61
C GLY A 113 -7.71 1.82 -12.20
N PHE A 114 -8.20 0.91 -13.03
CA PHE A 114 -9.37 0.08 -12.77
C PHE A 114 -8.91 -1.40 -12.72
N VAL A 115 -9.03 -2.02 -11.56
CA VAL A 115 -8.54 -3.38 -11.31
C VAL A 115 -9.72 -4.34 -11.24
N MET A 116 -9.78 -5.27 -12.20
CA MET A 116 -10.73 -6.38 -12.15
C MET A 116 -10.17 -7.48 -11.25
N MET A 117 -10.98 -7.87 -10.25
CA MET A 117 -10.63 -8.91 -9.28
C MET A 117 -11.26 -10.27 -9.67
N ASP A 118 -11.26 -10.58 -10.96
CA ASP A 118 -11.74 -11.84 -11.53
C ASP A 118 -10.71 -12.98 -11.48
N LYS A 119 -9.51 -12.65 -11.02
CA LYS A 119 -8.36 -13.53 -10.91
C LYS A 119 -8.19 -14.07 -9.50
N LYS A 120 -7.17 -14.91 -9.31
CA LYS A 120 -6.77 -15.36 -7.98
C LYS A 120 -6.37 -14.15 -7.11
N VAL A 121 -6.71 -14.21 -5.83
CA VAL A 121 -6.41 -13.13 -4.86
C VAL A 121 -4.93 -12.72 -4.88
N GLU A 122 -4.03 -13.67 -5.08
CA GLU A 122 -2.59 -13.41 -5.18
C GLU A 122 -2.21 -12.57 -6.41
N GLU A 123 -2.88 -12.80 -7.54
CA GLU A 123 -2.65 -11.99 -8.75
C GLU A 123 -3.17 -10.56 -8.56
N THR A 124 -4.34 -10.41 -7.92
CA THR A 124 -4.89 -9.10 -7.53
C THR A 124 -3.94 -8.36 -6.59
N LYS A 125 -3.43 -9.05 -5.56
CA LYS A 125 -2.43 -8.50 -4.63
C LYS A 125 -1.20 -8.00 -5.38
N ASN A 126 -0.61 -8.82 -6.24
CA ASN A 126 0.59 -8.48 -6.99
C ASN A 126 0.36 -7.28 -7.95
N GLN A 127 -0.82 -7.19 -8.55
CA GLN A 127 -1.21 -6.06 -9.38
C GLN A 127 -1.32 -4.78 -8.55
N LEU A 128 -2.01 -4.82 -7.41
CA LEU A 128 -2.14 -3.68 -6.50
C LEU A 128 -0.79 -3.23 -5.94
N GLU A 129 0.06 -4.17 -5.55
CA GLU A 129 1.42 -3.87 -5.10
C GLU A 129 2.25 -3.20 -6.19
N GLY A 130 2.14 -3.67 -7.44
CA GLY A 130 2.76 -3.02 -8.60
C GLY A 130 2.31 -1.56 -8.78
N ILE A 131 1.00 -1.31 -8.66
CA ILE A 131 0.42 0.04 -8.72
C ILE A 131 0.94 0.90 -7.57
N LEU A 132 0.92 0.38 -6.35
CA LEU A 132 1.40 1.09 -5.15
C LEU A 132 2.88 1.46 -5.26
N ARG A 133 3.71 0.55 -5.78
CA ARG A 133 5.15 0.79 -5.99
C ARG A 133 5.41 1.90 -7.01
N ILE A 134 4.72 1.86 -8.16
CA ILE A 134 4.84 2.88 -9.21
C ILE A 134 4.41 4.25 -8.69
N ASN A 135 3.39 4.29 -7.83
CA ASN A 135 2.87 5.52 -7.25
C ASN A 135 3.58 5.95 -5.94
N GLY A 136 4.71 5.34 -5.60
CA GLY A 136 5.56 5.78 -4.47
C GLY A 136 4.92 5.58 -3.09
N ALA A 137 4.10 4.54 -2.90
CA ALA A 137 3.40 4.30 -1.64
C ALA A 137 4.34 4.10 -0.44
N LYS A 138 5.49 3.45 -0.61
CA LYS A 138 6.48 3.29 0.47
C LYS A 138 7.40 4.50 0.70
N GLY A 139 7.62 5.35 -0.31
CA GLY A 139 8.64 6.40 -0.23
C GLY A 139 10.06 5.84 -0.02
N ILE A 140 10.91 6.60 0.68
CA ILE A 140 12.30 6.20 0.99
C ILE A 140 12.42 5.35 2.26
N ARG A 141 11.39 5.27 3.08
CA ARG A 141 11.38 4.46 4.30
C ARG A 141 11.04 3.03 3.98
N GLN A 142 11.80 2.11 4.55
CA GLN A 142 11.55 0.68 4.39
C GLN A 142 10.44 0.16 5.31
N CYS A 143 10.25 0.81 6.47
CA CYS A 143 9.28 0.41 7.48
C CYS A 143 8.39 1.57 7.91
N VAL A 144 7.14 1.24 8.22
CA VAL A 144 6.18 2.16 8.81
C VAL A 144 6.65 2.59 10.19
N ARG A 145 6.47 3.86 10.50
CA ARG A 145 6.91 4.45 11.76
C ARG A 145 5.74 5.06 12.52
N LEU A 146 5.67 4.76 13.80
CA LEU A 146 4.69 5.34 14.72
C LEU A 146 5.34 6.49 15.51
N ASP A 147 4.79 7.70 15.42
CA ASP A 147 5.14 8.84 16.29
C ASP A 147 4.55 8.61 17.70
N LEU A 148 5.38 8.77 18.73
CA LEU A 148 5.05 8.51 20.12
C LEU A 148 5.23 9.74 21.01
N LYS A 149 5.39 10.95 20.43
CA LYS A 149 5.68 12.18 21.19
C LYS A 149 4.67 12.43 22.31
N ASP A 150 3.40 12.12 22.05
CA ASP A 150 2.29 12.33 23.00
C ASP A 150 1.99 11.09 23.84
N SER A 151 2.70 9.97 23.64
CA SER A 151 2.48 8.71 24.37
C SER A 151 3.27 8.71 25.68
N LYS A 152 2.59 8.45 26.80
CA LYS A 152 3.22 8.40 28.13
C LYS A 152 3.66 6.99 28.53
N ASP A 153 3.10 5.96 27.88
CA ASP A 153 3.23 4.56 28.30
C ASP A 153 4.26 3.76 27.51
N VAL A 154 5.20 4.48 26.85
CA VAL A 154 6.22 3.85 25.99
C VAL A 154 7.61 4.25 26.49
N ASN A 155 8.21 3.35 27.22
CA ASN A 155 9.47 3.61 27.93
C ASN A 155 10.47 2.48 27.68
N GLY A 156 11.75 2.78 27.89
CA GLY A 156 12.79 1.78 27.87
C GLY A 156 13.84 2.01 28.94
N TYR A 157 14.63 0.97 29.15
CA TYR A 157 15.72 0.95 30.12
C TYR A 157 16.94 0.25 29.52
N PHE A 158 18.12 0.73 29.89
CA PHE A 158 19.36 0.04 29.60
C PHE A 158 20.35 0.27 30.78
N SER A 159 21.33 -0.61 30.92
CA SER A 159 22.36 -0.51 31.94
C SER A 159 23.71 -0.16 31.32
N LEU A 160 24.43 0.72 31.96
CA LEU A 160 25.88 0.99 31.69
C LEU A 160 26.65 0.75 32.96
N GLY A 161 27.41 -0.34 33.01
CA GLY A 161 27.99 -0.85 34.24
C GLY A 161 26.90 -1.15 35.28
N SER A 162 27.01 -0.59 36.47
CA SER A 162 26.03 -0.76 37.56
C SER A 162 24.89 0.27 37.53
N GLN A 163 24.87 1.20 36.60
CA GLN A 163 23.83 2.24 36.53
C GLN A 163 22.74 1.89 35.53
N LEU A 164 21.48 2.01 35.99
CA LEU A 164 20.30 1.88 35.16
C LEU A 164 19.83 3.25 34.67
N PHE A 165 19.57 3.35 33.37
CA PHE A 165 19.06 4.56 32.74
C PHE A 165 17.73 4.29 32.10
N SER A 166 16.78 5.19 32.28
CA SER A 166 15.48 5.18 31.60
C SER A 166 15.45 6.17 30.47
N PHE A 167 14.65 5.87 29.44
CA PHE A 167 14.38 6.76 28.33
C PHE A 167 12.90 6.65 27.91
N ARG A 168 12.42 7.67 27.24
CA ARG A 168 11.08 7.68 26.62
C ARG A 168 11.23 7.64 25.11
N LEU A 169 10.47 6.76 24.46
CA LEU A 169 10.45 6.70 22.99
C LEU A 169 9.68 7.90 22.45
N ILE A 170 10.13 8.43 21.32
CA ILE A 170 9.45 9.47 20.54
C ILE A 170 8.99 8.98 19.16
N ASP A 171 9.59 7.94 18.65
CA ASP A 171 9.08 7.17 17.51
C ASP A 171 9.63 5.73 17.54
N ILE A 172 8.94 4.81 16.82
CA ILE A 172 9.38 3.43 16.66
C ILE A 172 8.96 2.84 15.30
N SER A 173 9.79 1.94 14.79
CA SER A 173 9.56 1.10 13.61
C SER A 173 10.28 -0.23 13.76
N GLN A 174 10.07 -1.18 12.87
CA GLN A 174 10.83 -2.44 12.85
C GLN A 174 12.34 -2.27 12.62
N MET A 175 12.78 -1.13 12.08
CA MET A 175 14.21 -0.85 11.89
C MET A 175 14.87 -0.28 13.15
N GLY A 176 14.11 0.33 14.06
CA GLY A 176 14.65 0.99 15.22
C GLY A 176 13.73 2.05 15.80
N PHE A 177 14.28 2.90 16.64
CA PHE A 177 13.51 3.92 17.35
C PHE A 177 14.32 5.19 17.61
N ALA A 178 13.61 6.26 17.91
CA ALA A 178 14.17 7.44 18.51
C ALA A 178 13.69 7.58 19.96
N ALA A 179 14.58 8.02 20.84
CA ALA A 179 14.30 8.16 22.26
C ALA A 179 14.86 9.46 22.82
N VAL A 180 14.19 9.99 23.81
CA VAL A 180 14.62 11.17 24.56
C VAL A 180 15.09 10.78 25.95
N MET A 181 16.19 11.36 26.39
CA MET A 181 16.81 11.17 27.70
C MET A 181 17.54 12.44 28.15
N PRO A 182 17.95 12.55 29.45
CA PRO A 182 18.71 13.71 29.93
C PRO A 182 20.02 13.92 29.17
N ALA A 183 20.36 15.17 28.83
CA ALA A 183 21.56 15.53 28.06
C ALA A 183 22.86 14.96 28.65
N ARG A 184 22.95 14.87 29.99
CA ARG A 184 24.14 14.33 30.72
C ARG A 184 24.52 12.90 30.30
N ILE A 185 23.58 12.14 29.73
CA ILE A 185 23.78 10.74 29.32
C ILE A 185 24.43 10.67 27.93
N SER A 186 24.30 11.72 27.10
CA SER A 186 24.82 11.76 25.72
C SER A 186 26.31 11.42 25.62
N LYS A 187 27.12 11.77 26.66
CA LYS A 187 28.54 11.49 26.69
C LYS A 187 28.92 10.00 26.62
N TYR A 188 27.97 9.12 26.94
CA TYR A 188 28.19 7.67 26.88
C TYR A 188 27.90 7.07 25.50
N PHE A 189 27.33 7.85 24.57
CA PHE A 189 26.95 7.38 23.26
C PHE A 189 27.73 8.07 22.15
N LYS A 190 28.27 7.28 21.27
CA LYS A 190 28.83 7.72 20.00
C LYS A 190 28.13 6.96 18.88
N LYS A 191 28.12 7.54 17.69
CA LYS A 191 27.64 6.82 16.49
C LYS A 191 28.41 5.49 16.37
N GLY A 192 27.67 4.39 16.20
CA GLY A 192 28.21 3.02 16.16
C GLY A 192 28.37 2.37 17.54
N SER A 193 28.05 3.05 18.66
CA SER A 193 28.01 2.39 19.97
C SER A 193 26.98 1.28 19.97
N PHE A 194 27.35 0.14 20.54
CA PHE A 194 26.48 -1.02 20.67
C PHE A 194 25.97 -1.16 22.10
N LEU A 195 24.68 -1.36 22.27
CA LEU A 195 24.03 -1.59 23.55
C LEU A 195 23.31 -2.92 23.56
N HIS A 196 23.64 -3.74 24.53
CA HIS A 196 22.95 -4.99 24.82
C HIS A 196 21.84 -4.80 25.84
N ASN A 197 20.87 -5.72 25.85
CA ASN A 197 19.86 -5.82 26.89
C ASN A 197 19.08 -4.52 27.11
N VAL A 198 18.72 -3.84 26.01
CA VAL A 198 17.81 -2.70 26.05
C VAL A 198 16.39 -3.25 26.22
N SER A 199 15.78 -2.96 27.35
CA SER A 199 14.40 -3.36 27.65
C SER A 199 13.46 -2.25 27.19
N ILE A 200 12.42 -2.61 26.43
CA ILE A 200 11.40 -1.69 25.92
C ILE A 200 10.03 -2.20 26.33
N THR A 201 9.18 -1.29 26.84
CA THR A 201 7.79 -1.54 27.18
C THR A 201 6.90 -0.58 26.41
N MET A 202 5.90 -1.13 25.71
CA MET A 202 4.98 -0.40 24.83
C MET A 202 3.56 -0.92 25.09
N GLY A 203 2.83 -0.31 26.00
CA GLY A 203 1.54 -0.80 26.43
C GLY A 203 1.61 -2.26 26.90
N ARG A 204 0.94 -3.18 26.18
CA ARG A 204 0.95 -4.62 26.51
C ARG A 204 2.19 -5.38 26.02
N TYR A 205 3.01 -4.76 25.20
CA TYR A 205 4.19 -5.40 24.61
C TYR A 205 5.44 -5.06 25.41
N SER A 206 6.23 -6.07 25.74
CA SER A 206 7.54 -5.90 26.36
C SER A 206 8.55 -6.84 25.70
N PHE A 207 9.78 -6.38 25.50
CA PHE A 207 10.85 -7.18 24.94
C PHE A 207 12.21 -6.61 25.33
N VAL A 208 13.24 -7.43 25.13
CA VAL A 208 14.65 -7.04 25.27
C VAL A 208 15.31 -7.18 23.90
N CYS A 209 16.09 -6.19 23.53
CA CYS A 209 16.81 -6.18 22.25
C CYS A 209 18.22 -5.61 22.41
N SER A 210 19.02 -5.75 21.37
CA SER A 210 20.30 -5.05 21.23
C SER A 210 20.16 -3.99 20.14
N ILE A 211 20.86 -2.88 20.30
CA ILE A 211 20.80 -1.74 19.39
C ILE A 211 22.16 -1.21 19.00
N ASN A 212 22.24 -0.64 17.81
CA ASN A 212 23.33 0.21 17.36
C ASN A 212 22.91 1.67 17.41
N VAL A 213 23.69 2.52 18.04
CA VAL A 213 23.49 3.97 18.07
C VAL A 213 23.79 4.54 16.68
N TYR A 214 22.75 5.01 15.99
CA TYR A 214 22.89 5.67 14.68
C TYR A 214 23.32 7.13 14.84
N GLY A 215 22.81 7.81 15.86
CA GLY A 215 23.12 9.19 16.15
C GLY A 215 22.62 9.67 17.51
N VAL A 216 23.25 10.74 18.01
CA VAL A 216 22.84 11.45 19.23
C VAL A 216 22.86 12.93 18.94
N THR A 217 21.76 13.62 19.25
CA THR A 217 21.61 15.06 19.06
C THR A 217 21.25 15.71 20.39
N LEU A 218 21.94 16.76 20.78
CA LEU A 218 21.59 17.56 21.97
C LEU A 218 20.44 18.52 21.64
N ALA A 219 19.49 18.59 22.53
CA ALA A 219 18.33 19.48 22.45
C ALA A 219 18.05 20.09 23.83
N GLY A 220 18.74 21.17 24.15
CA GLY A 220 18.69 21.82 25.48
C GLY A 220 19.22 20.89 26.58
N ASP A 221 18.39 20.64 27.60
CA ASP A 221 18.69 19.76 28.73
C ASP A 221 18.45 18.27 28.44
N GLN A 222 18.03 17.97 27.20
CA GLN A 222 17.76 16.61 26.71
C GLN A 222 18.69 16.23 25.56
N CYS A 223 18.82 14.95 25.31
CA CYS A 223 19.37 14.43 24.06
C CYS A 223 18.41 13.46 23.40
N ILE A 224 18.43 13.45 22.09
CA ILE A 224 17.69 12.51 21.24
C ILE A 224 18.68 11.47 20.76
N LEU A 225 18.44 10.23 21.14
CA LEU A 225 19.13 9.05 20.66
C LEU A 225 18.34 8.46 19.50
N VAL A 226 18.98 8.25 18.36
CA VAL A 226 18.45 7.43 17.25
C VAL A 226 19.19 6.11 17.27
N ALA A 227 18.43 5.02 17.39
CA ALA A 227 18.95 3.67 17.53
C ALA A 227 18.37 2.76 16.45
N LEU A 228 19.19 1.89 15.88
CA LEU A 228 18.79 0.82 14.98
C LEU A 228 18.81 -0.50 15.74
N LEU A 229 17.82 -1.35 15.53
CA LEU A 229 17.86 -2.73 15.96
C LEU A 229 19.02 -3.45 15.24
N VAL A 230 19.66 -4.36 15.92
CA VAL A 230 20.78 -5.10 15.30
C VAL A 230 20.25 -6.17 14.34
N ASP A 231 21.06 -6.49 13.33
CA ASP A 231 20.81 -7.62 12.46
C ASP A 231 20.71 -8.91 13.29
N GLY A 232 19.72 -9.74 13.02
CA GLY A 232 19.45 -10.94 13.82
C GLY A 232 18.53 -10.71 15.03
N THR A 233 17.94 -9.51 15.19
CA THR A 233 16.82 -9.33 16.12
C THR A 233 15.74 -10.37 15.86
N SER A 234 15.24 -11.04 16.93
CA SER A 234 14.31 -12.15 16.78
C SER A 234 13.02 -11.73 16.06
N LYS A 235 12.47 -12.65 15.26
CA LYS A 235 11.19 -12.43 14.57
C LYS A 235 10.06 -12.09 15.54
N GLU A 236 10.09 -12.64 16.76
CA GLU A 236 9.11 -12.34 17.80
C GLU A 236 9.15 -10.87 18.22
N VAL A 237 10.36 -10.31 18.42
CA VAL A 237 10.52 -8.88 18.75
C VAL A 237 10.03 -8.01 17.61
N LEU A 238 10.43 -8.31 16.36
CA LEU A 238 9.97 -7.56 15.19
C LEU A 238 8.44 -7.61 15.03
N GLN A 239 7.83 -8.78 15.28
CA GLN A 239 6.37 -8.93 15.24
C GLN A 239 5.66 -8.14 16.35
N LYS A 240 6.22 -8.09 17.56
CA LYS A 240 5.68 -7.27 18.65
C LYS A 240 5.70 -5.77 18.28
N ILE A 241 6.77 -5.31 17.67
CA ILE A 241 6.88 -3.92 17.20
C ILE A 241 5.87 -3.66 16.09
N HIS A 242 5.80 -4.54 15.09
CA HIS A 242 4.84 -4.45 13.99
C HIS A 242 3.40 -4.34 14.51
N ASN A 243 2.98 -5.28 15.35
CA ASN A 243 1.64 -5.30 15.92
C ASN A 243 1.34 -4.01 16.69
N PHE A 244 2.29 -3.55 17.53
CA PHE A 244 2.13 -2.31 18.28
C PHE A 244 1.97 -1.10 17.35
N VAL A 245 2.79 -1.00 16.31
CA VAL A 245 2.74 0.11 15.33
C VAL A 245 1.38 0.13 14.64
N PHE A 246 0.98 -0.97 14.03
CA PHE A 246 -0.26 -1.01 13.25
C PHE A 246 -1.53 -0.89 14.11
N GLU A 247 -1.59 -1.50 15.30
CA GLU A 247 -2.71 -1.33 16.24
C GLU A 247 -2.91 0.14 16.65
N ASN A 248 -1.81 0.86 16.91
CA ASN A 248 -1.90 2.26 17.28
C ASN A 248 -2.24 3.17 16.09
N LEU A 249 -1.76 2.88 14.89
CA LEU A 249 -2.15 3.59 13.68
C LEU A 249 -3.64 3.39 13.38
N GLU A 250 -4.15 2.15 13.48
CA GLU A 250 -5.57 1.86 13.33
C GLU A 250 -6.43 2.56 14.39
N LYS A 251 -5.97 2.57 15.64
CA LYS A 251 -6.67 3.30 16.71
C LYS A 251 -6.77 4.78 16.39
N ARG A 252 -5.66 5.42 16.00
CA ARG A 252 -5.66 6.84 15.62
C ARG A 252 -6.58 7.12 14.42
N MET A 253 -6.62 6.22 13.45
CA MET A 253 -7.53 6.34 12.32
C MET A 253 -8.99 6.24 12.76
N LYS A 254 -9.32 5.29 13.66
CA LYS A 254 -10.67 5.17 14.23
C LYS A 254 -11.08 6.42 15.01
N ASP A 255 -10.16 6.99 15.81
CA ASP A 255 -10.40 8.23 16.55
C ASP A 255 -10.62 9.41 15.57
N LEU A 256 -9.86 9.47 14.47
CA LEU A 256 -10.04 10.48 13.44
C LEU A 256 -11.40 10.31 12.72
N ILE A 257 -11.78 9.10 12.34
CA ILE A 257 -13.09 8.80 11.72
C ILE A 257 -14.23 9.25 12.64
N ALA A 258 -14.12 8.98 13.96
CA ALA A 258 -15.13 9.40 14.92
C ALA A 258 -15.22 10.94 15.11
N SER A 259 -14.20 11.69 14.71
CA SER A 259 -14.13 13.14 14.87
C SER A 259 -14.62 13.94 13.66
N VAL A 260 -14.77 13.31 12.50
CA VAL A 260 -15.20 13.99 11.26
C VAL A 260 -16.72 14.03 11.12
N ASN A 261 -17.23 15.09 10.48
CA ASN A 261 -18.62 15.12 10.09
C ASN A 261 -18.83 14.33 8.80
N PRO A 262 -19.88 13.49 8.70
CA PRO A 262 -20.15 12.73 7.49
C PRO A 262 -20.57 13.64 6.33
N ASP A 263 -20.13 13.30 5.12
CA ASP A 263 -20.63 13.87 3.87
C ASP A 263 -21.95 13.18 3.50
N LEU A 264 -23.05 13.93 3.55
CA LEU A 264 -24.40 13.45 3.28
C LEU A 264 -24.84 13.71 1.83
N THR A 265 -23.94 13.96 0.92
CA THR A 265 -24.23 14.20 -0.50
C THR A 265 -24.92 12.99 -1.12
N ASP A 266 -26.05 13.24 -1.82
CA ASP A 266 -26.74 12.21 -2.60
C ASP A 266 -26.10 12.05 -3.99
N TYR A 267 -25.27 11.02 -4.14
CA TYR A 267 -24.57 10.71 -5.38
C TYR A 267 -25.42 10.00 -6.44
N ASN A 268 -26.72 9.69 -6.16
CA ASN A 268 -27.66 9.21 -7.17
C ASN A 268 -28.13 10.34 -8.09
N VAL A 269 -28.03 11.58 -7.65
CA VAL A 269 -28.31 12.75 -8.50
C VAL A 269 -27.12 12.96 -9.44
N ARG A 270 -27.36 13.03 -10.75
CA ARG A 270 -26.31 13.37 -11.72
C ARG A 270 -25.78 14.77 -11.40
N PHE A 271 -24.53 14.86 -11.03
CA PHE A 271 -23.83 16.15 -11.06
C PHE A 271 -23.76 16.57 -12.53
N LYS A 272 -24.41 17.70 -12.87
CA LYS A 272 -24.16 18.35 -14.16
C LYS A 272 -22.68 18.78 -14.10
N ALA A 273 -21.82 18.10 -14.83
CA ALA A 273 -20.58 18.71 -15.25
C ALA A 273 -21.01 19.99 -15.97
N ASP A 274 -20.48 21.13 -15.53
CA ASP A 274 -20.57 22.38 -16.31
C ASP A 274 -19.88 22.12 -17.65
N SER A 275 -20.64 21.54 -18.60
CA SER A 275 -20.28 21.57 -19.99
C SER A 275 -20.49 23.02 -20.42
N ALA A 276 -19.37 23.74 -20.48
CA ALA A 276 -19.30 24.98 -21.21
C ALA A 276 -20.00 24.79 -22.56
N SER A 277 -21.05 25.60 -22.74
CA SER A 277 -21.58 26.04 -24.03
C SER A 277 -21.66 24.99 -25.14
N GLU A 278 -22.73 24.20 -25.16
CA GLU A 278 -23.39 23.88 -26.42
C GLU A 278 -24.42 25.00 -26.65
N GLU A 279 -24.04 25.97 -27.48
CA GLU A 279 -24.94 26.91 -28.10
C GLU A 279 -26.00 26.08 -28.84
N GLU A 280 -27.25 26.12 -28.35
CA GLU A 280 -28.42 25.71 -29.12
C GLU A 280 -28.46 26.63 -30.35
N VAL A 281 -27.98 26.11 -31.48
CA VAL A 281 -28.36 26.65 -32.79
C VAL A 281 -29.80 26.23 -33.01
N VAL A 282 -30.71 27.10 -32.64
CA VAL A 282 -32.11 27.02 -33.06
C VAL A 282 -32.12 27.36 -34.56
N GLU A 283 -32.14 26.36 -35.42
CA GLU A 283 -32.53 26.53 -36.82
C GLU A 283 -34.04 26.83 -36.84
N ASP A 284 -34.36 28.10 -37.01
CA ASP A 284 -35.70 28.51 -37.46
C ASP A 284 -35.99 27.92 -38.82
N VAL A 285 -36.75 26.86 -38.87
CA VAL A 285 -37.37 26.38 -40.11
C VAL A 285 -38.64 27.16 -40.34
N GLU A 286 -38.55 28.21 -41.19
CA GLU A 286 -39.67 28.89 -41.77
C GLU A 286 -40.52 27.87 -42.54
N GLU A 287 -41.75 27.65 -42.08
CA GLU A 287 -42.83 27.03 -42.82
C GLU A 287 -43.17 27.88 -44.05
N LEU A 288 -42.82 27.44 -45.23
CA LEU A 288 -43.45 27.93 -46.46
C LEU A 288 -44.52 26.94 -46.90
N ASP A 289 -45.73 27.35 -46.64
CA ASP A 289 -46.96 26.86 -47.23
C ASP A 289 -46.93 27.12 -48.75
N ASP A 290 -47.02 26.10 -49.58
CA ASP A 290 -47.59 26.26 -50.92
C ASP A 290 -48.29 25.01 -51.43
N SER A 291 -49.54 25.20 -51.62
CA SER A 291 -50.57 24.32 -52.22
C SER A 291 -50.33 24.19 -53.71
N SER A 292 -50.36 22.99 -54.27
CA SER A 292 -51.27 22.67 -55.40
C SER A 292 -50.96 21.33 -56.08
N SER A 293 -51.92 20.50 -56.01
CA SER A 293 -52.53 19.69 -57.06
C SER A 293 -51.75 18.88 -58.09
N SER A 294 -52.23 17.66 -58.15
CA SER A 294 -52.54 16.83 -59.33
C SER A 294 -51.56 15.85 -59.88
N ASP A 295 -52.06 14.62 -59.82
CA ASP A 295 -52.25 13.61 -60.84
C ASP A 295 -51.11 12.71 -61.30
N SER A 296 -51.51 11.44 -61.09
CA SER A 296 -51.48 10.29 -62.02
C SER A 296 -50.16 9.65 -62.45
N GLU A 297 -50.14 8.43 -62.21
CA GLU A 297 -50.04 7.21 -63.05
C GLU A 297 -48.80 6.34 -62.86
N LYS A 298 -49.09 5.14 -62.40
CA LYS A 298 -48.88 3.79 -62.97
C LYS A 298 -47.57 3.46 -63.71
N GLY A 299 -47.03 2.35 -63.23
CA GLY A 299 -46.26 1.41 -64.10
C GLY A 299 -45.25 0.64 -63.23
N LYS A 300 -45.62 -0.50 -62.78
CA LYS A 300 -45.44 -1.90 -63.29
C LYS A 300 -43.99 -2.32 -63.45
N GLN A 301 -43.64 -3.33 -62.63
CA GLN A 301 -43.04 -4.63 -63.00
C GLN A 301 -41.65 -4.57 -63.73
N GLU A 302 -40.69 -5.37 -63.36
CA GLU A 302 -40.50 -6.82 -63.38
C GLU A 302 -39.08 -7.11 -62.84
N LYS A 303 -38.91 -8.09 -61.94
CA LYS A 303 -38.30 -9.42 -62.12
C LYS A 303 -37.04 -9.54 -62.96
N SER A 304 -35.99 -10.11 -62.35
CA SER A 304 -35.24 -11.35 -62.67
C SER A 304 -34.01 -11.39 -61.82
N ALA A 305 -33.72 -12.35 -61.00
CA ALA A 305 -33.48 -13.79 -61.20
C ALA A 305 -32.10 -14.06 -61.89
N GLY A 306 -31.33 -14.82 -61.21
CA GLY A 306 -30.20 -15.58 -61.77
C GLY A 306 -28.86 -15.17 -61.19
N ASP A 307 -28.00 -15.98 -60.84
CA ASP A 307 -27.85 -17.42 -60.66
C ASP A 307 -26.39 -17.62 -60.19
N LYS A 308 -26.20 -18.56 -59.30
CA LYS A 308 -25.11 -19.52 -59.11
C LYS A 308 -23.69 -19.26 -59.64
N ALA A 309 -22.71 -19.59 -58.82
CA ALA A 309 -21.75 -20.70 -58.87
C ALA A 309 -20.62 -20.42 -57.88
N GLU A 310 -20.40 -21.21 -56.89
CA GLU A 310 -19.65 -22.49 -56.83
C GLU A 310 -18.20 -22.34 -57.34
N SER A 311 -17.23 -22.51 -56.42
CA SER A 311 -16.20 -23.54 -56.45
C SER A 311 -15.04 -23.13 -55.53
N ASP A 312 -14.82 -23.95 -54.64
CA ASP A 312 -13.73 -24.91 -54.38
C ASP A 312 -12.54 -24.38 -53.58
N ALA A 313 -12.40 -25.06 -52.45
CA ALA A 313 -11.15 -25.30 -51.75
C ALA A 313 -10.23 -26.20 -52.62
N PRO A 314 -8.93 -26.38 -52.40
CA PRO A 314 -8.48 -26.97 -51.12
C PRO A 314 -7.05 -26.62 -50.64
N ALA A 315 -6.83 -26.99 -49.42
CA ALA A 315 -5.76 -27.82 -48.85
C ALA A 315 -4.34 -27.33 -48.76
N GLU A 316 -3.91 -27.45 -47.51
CA GLU A 316 -2.74 -28.17 -46.98
C GLU A 316 -1.36 -27.57 -47.06
N SER A 317 -0.81 -27.61 -45.88
CA SER A 317 0.54 -28.01 -45.47
C SER A 317 1.48 -26.84 -45.06
N ASN A 318 1.82 -26.75 -43.83
CA ASN A 318 2.97 -27.40 -43.22
C ASN A 318 3.11 -27.11 -41.74
N SER A 319 2.91 -28.15 -41.03
CA SER A 319 3.39 -28.41 -39.67
C SER A 319 4.92 -28.60 -39.68
N LYS A 320 5.48 -28.41 -38.52
CA LYS A 320 6.82 -28.82 -38.05
C LYS A 320 7.94 -27.82 -38.25
N GLN A 321 8.25 -27.17 -37.15
CA GLN A 321 9.59 -27.16 -36.57
C GLN A 321 9.65 -26.13 -35.44
N LYS A 322 9.63 -26.62 -34.21
CA LYS A 322 10.55 -26.24 -33.14
C LYS A 322 10.07 -26.79 -31.79
N GLU A 323 10.17 -28.08 -31.68
CA GLU A 323 10.58 -28.72 -30.43
C GLU A 323 12.03 -29.10 -30.67
N GLU A 324 12.96 -28.42 -30.00
CA GLU A 324 14.33 -28.85 -29.72
C GLU A 324 15.09 -27.64 -29.18
N SER A 325 14.99 -27.45 -27.85
CA SER A 325 16.05 -26.80 -27.06
C SER A 325 15.72 -26.75 -25.56
N GLU A 326 15.21 -27.85 -25.05
CA GLU A 326 15.27 -28.17 -23.62
C GLU A 326 15.80 -29.59 -23.48
N GLN A 327 17.10 -29.72 -23.33
CA GLN A 327 17.81 -30.84 -22.76
C GLN A 327 19.31 -30.71 -23.10
N LYS A 328 19.98 -29.92 -22.26
CA LYS A 328 21.42 -30.10 -22.03
C LYS A 328 21.88 -29.09 -20.99
N LEU A 329 21.78 -29.48 -19.75
CA LEU A 329 22.73 -29.13 -18.67
C LEU A 329 22.34 -29.86 -17.39
N GLU A 330 22.34 -31.17 -17.46
CA GLU A 330 22.57 -32.05 -16.32
C GLU A 330 23.57 -33.05 -16.80
N LYS A 331 24.77 -32.94 -16.27
CA LYS A 331 25.79 -33.95 -16.03
C LYS A 331 27.19 -33.39 -16.24
N SER A 332 27.83 -33.11 -15.17
CA SER A 332 29.24 -33.40 -14.87
C SER A 332 29.39 -33.23 -13.36
N ASP A 333 29.32 -34.30 -12.64
CA ASP A 333 30.41 -35.11 -12.13
C ASP A 333 30.97 -34.45 -10.90
N GLY A 334 30.87 -34.94 -9.71
CA GLY A 334 31.01 -36.35 -9.26
C GLY A 334 32.49 -36.65 -9.08
N ALA A 335 32.84 -36.78 -7.83
CA ALA A 335 33.95 -37.55 -7.32
C ALA A 335 35.23 -36.81 -6.86
N GLU A 336 35.63 -37.28 -5.72
CA GLU A 336 36.94 -37.26 -5.11
C GLU A 336 37.20 -36.12 -4.11
N SER A 337 37.60 -36.37 -2.88
CA SER A 337 38.00 -37.59 -2.20
C SER A 337 38.09 -37.35 -0.71
N ASN A 338 37.74 -38.35 0.04
CA ASN A 338 38.15 -38.65 1.39
C ASN A 338 39.68 -38.57 1.58
N GLU A 339 40.10 -38.07 2.74
CA GLU A 339 41.13 -38.61 3.63
C GLU A 339 41.34 -37.59 4.76
N ALA A 340 40.89 -37.85 5.97
CA ALA A 340 41.51 -38.68 7.02
C ALA A 340 42.80 -38.07 7.60
N LYS A 341 42.66 -37.72 8.87
CA LYS A 341 43.55 -37.97 10.02
C LYS A 341 43.07 -37.08 11.16
N LYS A 342 42.49 -37.56 12.22
CA LYS A 342 42.95 -38.38 13.36
C LYS A 342 44.40 -38.12 13.79
N GLU A 343 44.48 -37.65 15.00
CA GLU A 343 45.54 -37.71 16.02
C GLU A 343 45.62 -36.35 16.75
N ASP A 344 45.69 -36.14 18.02
CA ASP A 344 45.71 -37.00 19.21
C ASP A 344 45.44 -36.12 20.41
N ASN A 345 44.64 -36.53 21.31
CA ASN A 345 44.67 -36.60 22.72
C ASN A 345 46.05 -36.39 23.35
N LYS A 346 46.14 -35.52 24.30
CA LYS A 346 46.71 -35.83 25.65
C LYS A 346 46.85 -34.57 26.51
N ASP A 347 46.18 -34.69 27.64
CA ASP A 347 46.68 -34.49 28.99
C ASP A 347 47.40 -33.13 29.30
N GLU A 348 46.84 -32.34 30.22
CA GLU A 348 47.25 -32.47 31.61
C GLU A 348 46.38 -31.57 32.52
N LYS A 349 45.72 -32.23 33.40
CA LYS A 349 45.44 -31.85 34.76
C LYS A 349 46.70 -31.37 35.49
N VAL A 350 46.57 -30.46 36.42
CA VAL A 350 47.26 -30.22 37.69
C VAL A 350 47.29 -28.66 37.88
N ALA A 351 46.92 -27.99 38.89
CA ALA A 351 46.59 -28.27 40.26
C ALA A 351 45.97 -27.02 40.87
N ALA A 352 45.11 -27.32 41.77
CA ALA A 352 44.62 -26.44 42.79
C ALA A 352 45.68 -25.86 43.70
N ALA A 353 45.30 -24.81 44.38
CA ALA A 353 45.56 -24.46 45.76
C ALA A 353 46.32 -23.16 46.01
N SER A 354 45.69 -22.44 46.91
CA SER A 354 46.23 -21.55 47.95
C SER A 354 46.83 -20.21 47.47
N GLU A 355 46.56 -19.12 48.04
CA GLU A 355 46.28 -18.74 49.41
C GLU A 355 45.71 -17.32 49.46
N GLU A 356 44.72 -17.10 50.27
CA GLU A 356 44.55 -15.97 51.15
C GLU A 356 45.81 -15.17 51.50
N LYS A 357 45.72 -13.86 51.43
CA LYS A 357 45.91 -12.94 52.59
C LYS A 357 46.22 -11.51 52.18
N ASN A 358 45.46 -10.64 52.83
CA ASN A 358 45.85 -9.32 53.33
C ASN A 358 46.06 -8.17 52.30
N LEU A 359 45.22 -7.27 52.24
CA LEU A 359 45.04 -6.03 53.01
C LEU A 359 43.89 -5.24 52.42
#